data_bf8aea9f5656dcb8a2f7a9139c802902
#
_entry.id   bf8aea9f5656dcb8a2f7a9139c802902
#
_cell.length_a   1.000
_cell.length_b   1.000
_cell.length_c   1.000
_cell.angle_alpha   90.00
_cell.angle_beta   90.00
_cell.angle_gamma   90.00
#
_symmetry.space_group_name_H-M   'P 1'
#
loop_
_entity.id
_entity.type
_entity.pdbx_description
1 polymer ?
#
loop_
_entity_poly.entity_id
_entity_poly.type
_entity_poly.pdbx_seq_one_letter_code
_entity_poly.pdbx_strand_id
1 'polypeptide(L)'
;MGVEGDLVAARLARGCRAFAAWLDGRVAGYGWLSSRPEWIGELQLEIAPRAGEGYLWNCVTLPEHRRMGIFRSLLTGIPAVMSREGMSRTWIGSVAIPAENAVGSAGFAPALQFTAITHADVIWLSVKPPLEGNPSLITEACEVLRVRPGSFLRSSHPRRH
;
A
#
# COMPACT_ATOMS: atom_id res chain seq x y z
N MET A 1 8.15 -5.63 -17.97
CA MET A 1 7.92 -4.85 -16.74
C MET A 1 8.29 -3.36 -16.88
N GLY A 2 8.90 -2.92 -17.97
CA GLY A 2 9.23 -1.51 -18.22
C GLY A 2 10.03 -0.87 -17.10
N VAL A 3 9.78 0.40 -16.81
CA VAL A 3 10.43 1.20 -15.74
C VAL A 3 10.31 0.53 -14.34
N GLU A 4 9.25 -0.23 -14.09
CA GLU A 4 9.08 -1.01 -12.86
C GLU A 4 10.08 -2.15 -12.72
N GLY A 5 10.56 -2.71 -13.83
CA GLY A 5 11.57 -3.78 -13.83
C GLY A 5 12.88 -3.35 -13.18
N ASP A 6 13.28 -2.11 -13.40
CA ASP A 6 14.52 -1.54 -12.84
C ASP A 6 14.45 -1.37 -11.32
N LEU A 7 13.24 -1.28 -10.76
CA LEU A 7 13.03 -1.13 -9.32
C LEU A 7 13.03 -2.47 -8.57
N VAL A 8 12.87 -3.60 -9.25
CA VAL A 8 12.75 -4.93 -8.61
C VAL A 8 13.97 -5.25 -7.77
N ALA A 9 15.17 -5.16 -8.36
CA ALA A 9 16.42 -5.47 -7.65
C ALA A 9 16.61 -4.55 -6.44
N ALA A 10 16.32 -3.26 -6.58
CA ALA A 10 16.44 -2.29 -5.49
C ALA A 10 15.43 -2.55 -4.36
N ARG A 11 14.19 -2.94 -4.67
CA ARG A 11 13.17 -3.30 -3.68
C ARG A 11 13.58 -4.58 -2.91
N LEU A 12 14.03 -5.60 -3.62
CA LEU A 12 14.52 -6.84 -2.99
C LEU A 12 15.74 -6.58 -2.09
N ALA A 13 16.69 -5.75 -2.52
CA ALA A 13 17.86 -5.37 -1.74
C ALA A 13 17.50 -4.65 -0.43
N ARG A 14 16.39 -3.89 -0.40
CA ARG A 14 15.86 -3.27 0.83
C ARG A 14 15.05 -4.24 1.70
N GLY A 15 14.88 -5.48 1.27
CA GLY A 15 14.13 -6.51 1.99
C GLY A 15 12.63 -6.50 1.75
N CYS A 16 12.17 -5.83 0.68
CA CYS A 16 10.79 -5.94 0.24
C CYS A 16 10.52 -7.33 -0.34
N ARG A 17 9.31 -7.81 -0.19
CA ARG A 17 8.85 -9.10 -0.71
C ARG A 17 7.95 -8.89 -1.91
N ALA A 18 8.21 -9.62 -2.99
CA ALA A 18 7.36 -9.67 -4.17
C ALA A 18 6.45 -10.90 -4.09
N PHE A 19 5.17 -10.72 -4.43
CA PHE A 19 4.18 -11.78 -4.56
C PHE A 19 3.62 -11.77 -5.97
N ALA A 20 3.40 -12.94 -6.55
CA ALA A 20 2.80 -13.09 -7.86
C ALA A 20 1.55 -13.96 -7.78
N ALA A 21 0.48 -13.51 -8.44
CA ALA A 21 -0.68 -14.32 -8.74
C ALA A 21 -0.46 -15.03 -10.09
N TRP A 22 -0.63 -16.32 -10.11
CA TRP A 22 -0.45 -17.16 -11.29
C TRP A 22 -1.80 -17.61 -11.82
N LEU A 23 -1.97 -17.57 -13.14
CA LEU A 23 -3.11 -18.12 -13.86
C LEU A 23 -2.59 -18.90 -15.06
N ASP A 24 -2.97 -20.16 -15.17
CA ASP A 24 -2.56 -21.07 -16.26
C ASP A 24 -1.03 -21.08 -16.52
N GLY A 25 -0.25 -21.10 -15.43
CA GLY A 25 1.21 -21.13 -15.49
C GLY A 25 1.89 -19.81 -15.87
N ARG A 26 1.14 -18.71 -15.93
CA ARG A 26 1.65 -17.35 -16.23
C ARG A 26 1.36 -16.39 -15.10
N VAL A 27 2.23 -15.40 -14.92
CA VAL A 27 1.99 -14.33 -13.96
C VAL A 27 0.82 -13.47 -14.48
N ALA A 28 -0.23 -13.38 -13.68
CA ALA A 28 -1.44 -12.60 -13.98
C ALA A 28 -1.50 -11.28 -13.20
N GLY A 29 -0.73 -11.17 -12.12
CA GLY A 29 -0.61 -9.97 -11.32
C GLY A 29 0.46 -10.10 -10.27
N TYR A 30 0.79 -9.00 -9.60
CA TYR A 30 1.80 -8.98 -8.56
C TYR A 30 1.49 -7.92 -7.50
N GLY A 31 2.11 -8.03 -6.33
CA GLY A 31 2.07 -7.05 -5.26
C GLY A 31 3.37 -7.04 -4.46
N TRP A 32 3.65 -5.93 -3.81
CA TRP A 32 4.83 -5.75 -2.98
C TRP A 32 4.45 -5.56 -1.51
N LEU A 33 5.26 -6.11 -0.61
CA LEU A 33 5.10 -5.95 0.83
C LEU A 33 6.42 -5.59 1.47
N SER A 34 6.40 -4.61 2.37
CA SER A 34 7.52 -4.30 3.27
C SER A 34 7.10 -4.40 4.73
N SER A 35 7.96 -5.00 5.55
CA SER A 35 7.89 -4.96 7.01
C SER A 35 8.91 -3.98 7.61
N ARG A 36 9.54 -3.15 6.79
CA ARG A 36 10.53 -2.14 7.15
C ARG A 36 10.12 -0.77 6.61
N PRO A 37 10.74 0.32 7.06
CA PRO A 37 10.51 1.63 6.46
C PRO A 37 10.74 1.59 4.94
N GLU A 38 9.78 2.08 4.19
CA GLU A 38 9.80 2.11 2.72
C GLU A 38 9.08 3.35 2.19
N TRP A 39 9.56 3.87 1.06
CA TRP A 39 8.93 4.98 0.36
C TRP A 39 7.84 4.49 -0.59
N ILE A 40 6.61 4.96 -0.38
CA ILE A 40 5.46 4.62 -1.22
C ILE A 40 5.18 5.76 -2.19
N GLY A 41 5.52 5.54 -3.45
CA GLY A 41 5.43 6.55 -4.50
C GLY A 41 4.00 7.07 -4.74
N GLU A 42 2.99 6.20 -4.65
CA GLU A 42 1.59 6.56 -4.84
C GLU A 42 1.08 7.54 -3.76
N LEU A 43 1.58 7.41 -2.54
CA LEU A 43 1.23 8.28 -1.41
C LEU A 43 2.23 9.41 -1.22
N GLN A 44 3.40 9.31 -1.84
CA GLN A 44 4.55 10.18 -1.61
C GLN A 44 4.87 10.32 -0.10
N LEU A 45 4.81 9.21 0.61
CA LEU A 45 5.08 9.10 2.03
C LEU A 45 6.04 7.94 2.30
N GLU A 46 6.86 8.12 3.35
CA GLU A 46 7.56 7.00 3.97
C GLU A 46 6.61 6.31 4.95
N ILE A 47 6.46 5.00 4.78
CA ILE A 47 5.75 4.16 5.76
C ILE A 47 6.74 3.48 6.68
N ALA A 48 6.35 3.21 7.90
CA ALA A 48 7.15 2.48 8.88
C ALA A 48 6.28 1.48 9.65
N PRO A 49 6.01 0.29 9.09
CA PRO A 49 5.27 -0.76 9.81
C PRO A 49 5.99 -1.13 11.12
N ARG A 50 5.21 -1.42 12.14
CA ARG A 50 5.74 -1.91 13.43
C ARG A 50 6.23 -3.35 13.32
N ALA A 51 6.92 -3.83 14.34
CA ALA A 51 7.28 -5.25 14.43
C ALA A 51 6.03 -6.14 14.33
N GLY A 52 6.06 -7.13 13.46
CA GLY A 52 4.92 -8.01 13.20
C GLY A 52 3.87 -7.42 12.25
N GLU A 53 4.12 -6.28 11.64
CA GLU A 53 3.24 -5.68 10.64
C GLU A 53 3.90 -5.60 9.26
N GLY A 54 3.08 -5.53 8.22
CA GLY A 54 3.53 -5.31 6.85
C GLY A 54 2.67 -4.27 6.13
N TYR A 55 3.26 -3.58 5.18
CA TYR A 55 2.57 -2.67 4.27
C TYR A 55 2.60 -3.22 2.86
N LEU A 56 1.41 -3.41 2.30
CA LEU A 56 1.18 -3.91 0.96
C LEU A 56 0.95 -2.73 0.00
N TRP A 57 1.67 -2.70 -1.11
CA TRP A 57 1.53 -1.65 -2.12
C TRP A 57 1.79 -2.16 -3.52
N ASN A 58 1.54 -1.31 -4.51
CA ASN A 58 1.78 -1.59 -5.92
C ASN A 58 1.21 -2.96 -6.34
N CYS A 59 -0.05 -3.21 -5.96
CA CYS A 59 -0.78 -4.39 -6.40
C CYS A 59 -1.31 -4.14 -7.81
N VAL A 60 -0.81 -4.91 -8.76
CA VAL A 60 -1.10 -4.75 -10.19
C VAL A 60 -1.70 -6.03 -10.74
N THR A 61 -2.80 -5.90 -11.49
CA THR A 61 -3.29 -6.97 -12.39
C THR A 61 -2.86 -6.62 -13.81
N LEU A 62 -2.23 -7.57 -14.49
CA LEU A 62 -1.83 -7.38 -15.88
C LEU A 62 -3.07 -7.14 -16.76
N PRO A 63 -2.98 -6.28 -17.79
CA PRO A 63 -4.13 -5.83 -18.57
C PRO A 63 -5.00 -6.98 -19.10
N GLU A 64 -4.37 -8.03 -19.62
CA GLU A 64 -5.00 -9.22 -20.19
C GLU A 64 -5.77 -10.08 -19.18
N HIS A 65 -5.47 -9.92 -17.87
CA HIS A 65 -6.09 -10.67 -16.78
C HIS A 65 -7.02 -9.83 -15.90
N ARG A 66 -7.38 -8.62 -16.35
CA ARG A 66 -8.32 -7.76 -15.62
C ARG A 66 -9.72 -8.39 -15.57
N ARG A 67 -10.46 -8.05 -14.50
CA ARG A 67 -11.83 -8.56 -14.21
C ARG A 67 -11.92 -10.07 -13.95
N MET A 68 -10.78 -10.75 -13.78
CA MET A 68 -10.69 -12.19 -13.45
C MET A 68 -10.45 -12.46 -11.97
N GLY A 69 -10.64 -11.46 -11.10
CA GLY A 69 -10.47 -11.61 -9.64
C GLY A 69 -9.02 -11.57 -9.15
N ILE A 70 -8.03 -11.36 -10.02
CA ILE A 70 -6.59 -11.40 -9.68
C ILE A 70 -6.25 -10.37 -8.59
N PHE A 71 -6.74 -9.13 -8.70
CA PHE A 71 -6.50 -8.10 -7.70
C PHE A 71 -7.03 -8.53 -6.33
N ARG A 72 -8.25 -9.05 -6.27
CA ARG A 72 -8.83 -9.58 -5.02
C ARG A 72 -8.01 -10.74 -4.46
N SER A 73 -7.53 -11.65 -5.30
CA SER A 73 -6.67 -12.76 -4.88
C SER A 73 -5.37 -12.28 -4.25
N LEU A 74 -4.75 -11.22 -4.77
CA LEU A 74 -3.58 -10.59 -4.15
C LEU A 74 -3.94 -9.98 -2.78
N LEU A 75 -5.05 -9.23 -2.70
CA LEU A 75 -5.48 -8.56 -1.47
C LEU A 75 -5.87 -9.52 -0.35
N THR A 76 -6.33 -10.72 -0.65
CA THR A 76 -6.68 -11.74 0.34
C THR A 76 -5.54 -12.73 0.58
N GLY A 77 -4.84 -13.12 -0.46
CA GLY A 77 -3.79 -14.15 -0.42
C GLY A 77 -2.52 -13.67 0.29
N ILE A 78 -2.07 -12.44 0.02
CA ILE A 78 -0.87 -11.91 0.66
C ILE A 78 -1.04 -11.79 2.18
N PRO A 79 -2.10 -11.15 2.72
CA PRO A 79 -2.35 -11.13 4.16
C PRO A 79 -2.48 -12.53 4.77
N ALA A 80 -3.10 -13.48 4.07
CA ALA A 80 -3.23 -14.86 4.55
C ALA A 80 -1.86 -15.57 4.66
N VAL A 81 -0.94 -15.31 3.73
CA VAL A 81 0.45 -15.80 3.84
C VAL A 81 1.14 -15.15 5.02
N MET A 82 1.03 -13.84 5.16
CA MET A 82 1.65 -13.09 6.26
C MET A 82 1.15 -13.53 7.63
N SER A 83 -0.15 -13.74 7.77
CA SER A 83 -0.75 -14.25 9.02
C SER A 83 -0.19 -15.64 9.40
N ARG A 84 -0.03 -16.54 8.43
CA ARG A 84 0.59 -17.87 8.67
C ARG A 84 2.06 -17.78 9.09
N GLU A 85 2.75 -16.74 8.69
CA GLU A 85 4.12 -16.44 9.09
C GLU A 85 4.22 -15.66 10.42
N GLY A 86 3.08 -15.45 11.12
CA GLY A 86 3.04 -14.82 12.42
C GLY A 86 2.91 -13.28 12.38
N MET A 87 2.66 -12.68 11.23
CA MET A 87 2.37 -11.26 11.18
C MET A 87 0.96 -10.95 11.69
N SER A 88 0.87 -9.94 12.52
CA SER A 88 -0.39 -9.54 13.19
C SER A 88 -1.27 -8.65 12.33
N ARG A 89 -0.69 -7.92 11.36
CA ARG A 89 -1.41 -6.94 10.56
C ARG A 89 -0.78 -6.67 9.20
N THR A 90 -1.64 -6.42 8.21
CA THR A 90 -1.25 -5.92 6.89
C THR A 90 -1.96 -4.61 6.62
N TRP A 91 -1.19 -3.56 6.33
CA TRP A 91 -1.66 -2.25 5.91
C TRP A 91 -1.69 -2.17 4.38
N ILE A 92 -2.56 -1.33 3.84
CA ILE A 92 -2.61 -1.01 2.41
C ILE A 92 -3.11 0.41 2.20
N GLY A 93 -2.58 1.10 1.18
CA GLY A 93 -3.13 2.36 0.68
C GLY A 93 -3.78 2.17 -0.69
N SER A 94 -4.82 2.95 -0.97
CA SER A 94 -5.48 3.03 -2.26
C SER A 94 -5.62 4.48 -2.69
N VAL A 95 -5.35 4.77 -3.96
CA VAL A 95 -5.41 6.13 -4.53
C VAL A 95 -6.58 6.32 -5.50
N ALA A 96 -7.41 5.29 -5.70
CA ALA A 96 -8.53 5.34 -6.64
C ALA A 96 -9.76 4.63 -6.09
N ILE A 97 -10.94 5.20 -6.28
CA ILE A 97 -12.22 4.66 -5.79
C ILE A 97 -12.46 3.19 -6.18
N PRO A 98 -12.23 2.75 -7.43
CA PRO A 98 -12.41 1.34 -7.78
C PRO A 98 -11.50 0.39 -6.98
N ALA A 99 -10.26 0.79 -6.71
CA ALA A 99 -9.34 0.03 -5.90
C ALA A 99 -9.74 0.06 -4.41
N GLU A 100 -10.20 1.20 -3.88
CA GLU A 100 -10.73 1.34 -2.53
C GLU A 100 -11.89 0.38 -2.26
N ASN A 101 -12.86 0.31 -3.17
CA ASN A 101 -13.98 -0.63 -3.07
C ASN A 101 -13.51 -2.09 -3.03
N ALA A 102 -12.51 -2.45 -3.83
CA ALA A 102 -11.94 -3.79 -3.84
C ALA A 102 -11.18 -4.10 -2.54
N VAL A 103 -10.45 -3.13 -1.99
CA VAL A 103 -9.74 -3.23 -0.71
C VAL A 103 -10.73 -3.45 0.43
N GLY A 104 -11.80 -2.66 0.52
CA GLY A 104 -12.88 -2.86 1.51
C GLY A 104 -13.55 -4.23 1.37
N SER A 105 -13.86 -4.65 0.13
CA SER A 105 -14.47 -5.96 -0.16
C SER A 105 -13.52 -7.14 0.15
N ALA A 106 -12.22 -6.91 0.24
CA ALA A 106 -11.24 -7.90 0.67
C ALA A 106 -11.08 -7.99 2.20
N GLY A 107 -11.84 -7.18 2.97
CA GLY A 107 -11.88 -7.22 4.43
C GLY A 107 -10.97 -6.21 5.13
N PHE A 108 -10.36 -5.27 4.40
CA PHE A 108 -9.61 -4.19 5.02
C PHE A 108 -10.56 -3.13 5.60
N ALA A 109 -10.27 -2.69 6.82
CA ALA A 109 -10.98 -1.60 7.47
C ALA A 109 -10.32 -0.25 7.18
N PRO A 110 -11.09 0.82 6.92
CA PRO A 110 -10.54 2.14 6.70
C PRO A 110 -9.94 2.69 8.00
N ALA A 111 -8.73 3.26 7.90
CA ALA A 111 -8.03 3.85 9.03
C ALA A 111 -7.78 5.35 8.86
N LEU A 112 -7.39 5.78 7.67
CA LEU A 112 -7.16 7.19 7.32
C LEU A 112 -7.61 7.47 5.89
N GLN A 113 -8.05 8.71 5.66
CA GLN A 113 -8.32 9.25 4.34
C GLN A 113 -7.32 10.34 4.00
N PHE A 114 -6.83 10.32 2.77
CA PHE A 114 -5.95 11.33 2.23
C PHE A 114 -6.65 12.09 1.10
N THR A 115 -6.54 13.40 1.11
CA THR A 115 -6.91 14.23 -0.02
C THR A 115 -5.66 14.90 -0.55
N ALA A 116 -5.27 14.59 -1.78
CA ALA A 116 -4.14 15.23 -2.44
C ALA A 116 -4.60 16.55 -3.09
N ILE A 117 -3.88 17.63 -2.83
CA ILE A 117 -4.06 18.93 -3.45
C ILE A 117 -2.76 19.31 -4.12
N THR A 118 -2.77 19.47 -5.45
CA THR A 118 -1.58 19.88 -6.20
C THR A 118 -1.63 21.39 -6.43
N HIS A 119 -0.58 22.08 -6.02
CA HIS A 119 -0.39 23.51 -6.27
C HIS A 119 1.08 23.79 -6.60
N ALA A 120 1.35 24.40 -7.74
CA ALA A 120 2.70 24.78 -8.21
C ALA A 120 3.73 23.63 -8.05
N ASP A 121 3.45 22.46 -8.62
CA ASP A 121 4.29 21.25 -8.60
C ASP A 121 4.57 20.66 -7.21
N VAL A 122 3.87 21.14 -6.20
CA VAL A 122 3.91 20.60 -4.83
C VAL A 122 2.60 19.89 -4.55
N ILE A 123 2.71 18.65 -4.06
CA ILE A 123 1.55 17.89 -3.59
C ILE A 123 1.42 18.09 -2.08
N TRP A 124 0.25 18.52 -1.66
CA TRP A 124 -0.15 18.62 -0.27
C TRP A 124 -1.13 17.50 0.05
N LEU A 125 -0.89 16.79 1.13
CA LEU A 125 -1.79 15.75 1.61
C LEU A 125 -2.54 16.25 2.84
N SER A 126 -3.86 16.34 2.74
CA SER A 126 -4.73 16.51 3.90
C SER A 126 -5.07 15.15 4.47
N VAL A 127 -4.83 14.95 5.75
CA VAL A 127 -5.06 13.67 6.46
C VAL A 127 -6.29 13.81 7.34
N LYS A 128 -7.26 12.92 7.16
CA LYS A 128 -8.49 12.89 7.96
C LYS A 128 -8.78 11.46 8.45
N PRO A 129 -9.38 11.31 9.64
CA PRO A 129 -9.96 10.02 10.03
C PRO A 129 -11.20 9.73 9.15
N PRO A 130 -11.57 8.47 8.93
CA PRO A 130 -12.86 8.13 8.34
C PRO A 130 -14.02 8.54 9.26
N LEU A 131 -15.21 8.75 8.70
CA LEU A 131 -16.40 9.15 9.46
C LEU A 131 -16.77 8.13 10.56
N GLU A 132 -16.63 6.84 10.23
CA GLU A 132 -16.84 5.73 11.15
C GLU A 132 -15.54 4.93 11.24
N GLY A 133 -14.63 5.34 12.13
CA GLY A 133 -13.33 4.71 12.28
C GLY A 133 -13.10 4.16 13.68
N ASN A 134 -12.37 3.05 13.77
CA ASN A 134 -11.87 2.53 15.05
C ASN A 134 -10.74 3.44 15.55
N PRO A 135 -10.86 4.07 16.74
CA PRO A 135 -9.84 5.00 17.26
C PRO A 135 -8.46 4.38 17.41
N SER A 136 -8.37 3.11 17.82
CA SER A 136 -7.10 2.40 17.94
C SER A 136 -6.45 2.23 16.56
N LEU A 137 -7.23 1.80 15.56
CA LEU A 137 -6.75 1.63 14.19
C LEU A 137 -6.27 2.95 13.58
N ILE A 138 -6.98 4.05 13.84
CA ILE A 138 -6.58 5.39 13.40
C ILE A 138 -5.23 5.78 14.01
N THR A 139 -5.08 5.60 15.32
CA THR A 139 -3.84 5.92 16.04
C THR A 139 -2.67 5.13 15.48
N GLU A 140 -2.84 3.84 15.28
CA GLU A 140 -1.80 2.96 14.76
C GLU A 140 -1.44 3.28 13.29
N ALA A 141 -2.44 3.61 12.46
CA ALA A 141 -2.20 4.05 11.08
C ALA A 141 -1.40 5.37 11.04
N CYS A 142 -1.69 6.29 11.95
CA CYS A 142 -0.93 7.54 12.06
C CYS A 142 0.55 7.30 12.39
N GLU A 143 0.85 6.31 13.23
CA GLU A 143 2.22 5.96 13.56
C GLU A 143 2.93 5.29 12.38
N VAL A 144 2.27 4.32 11.71
CA VAL A 144 2.83 3.64 10.52
C VAL A 144 3.14 4.61 9.39
N LEU A 145 2.26 5.59 9.17
CA LEU A 145 2.41 6.59 8.12
C LEU A 145 3.15 7.85 8.57
N ARG A 146 3.53 7.94 9.87
CA ARG A 146 4.17 9.11 10.49
C ARG A 146 3.42 10.41 10.26
N VAL A 147 2.09 10.35 10.34
CA VAL A 147 1.19 11.48 10.09
C VAL A 147 0.34 11.79 11.34
N ARG A 148 -0.34 12.93 11.35
CA ARG A 148 -1.33 13.28 12.37
C ARG A 148 -2.65 13.64 11.70
N PRO A 149 -3.81 13.23 12.25
CA PRO A 149 -5.10 13.69 11.75
C PRO A 149 -5.19 15.22 11.80
N GLY A 150 -5.77 15.83 10.78
CA GLY A 150 -5.84 17.28 10.64
C GLY A 150 -4.56 17.93 10.13
N SER A 151 -3.50 17.17 9.89
CA SER A 151 -2.26 17.72 9.34
C SER A 151 -2.37 17.96 7.83
N PHE A 152 -1.66 19.01 7.39
CA PHE A 152 -1.32 19.25 5.99
C PHE A 152 0.16 18.88 5.81
N LEU A 153 0.41 17.86 5.02
CA LEU A 153 1.77 17.41 4.74
C LEU A 153 2.19 17.88 3.36
N ARG A 154 3.33 18.53 3.29
CA ARG A 154 4.02 18.74 2.02
C ARG A 154 4.68 17.42 1.62
N SER A 155 4.27 16.85 0.51
CA SER A 155 4.98 15.72 -0.07
C SER A 155 6.36 16.21 -0.54
N SER A 156 7.41 15.71 0.10
CA SER A 156 8.78 15.96 -0.34
C SER A 156 9.32 14.67 -0.93
N HIS A 157 9.57 14.66 -2.24
CA HIS A 157 10.40 13.61 -2.82
C HIS A 157 11.73 13.55 -2.04
N PRO A 158 12.18 12.39 -1.56
CA PRO A 158 13.54 12.27 -1.08
C PRO A 158 14.45 12.69 -2.24
N ARG A 159 15.34 13.67 -1.99
CA ARG A 159 16.34 14.04 -2.98
C ARG A 159 17.12 12.77 -3.31
N ARG A 160 17.15 12.38 -4.57
CA ARG A 160 18.02 11.33 -5.06
C ARG A 160 19.45 11.78 -4.76
N HIS A 161 20.10 11.14 -3.82
CA HIS A 161 21.56 11.18 -3.65
C HIS A 161 22.16 10.06 -4.47
#